data_c5fafee7fa53db9a8799539be07228f8
#
_entry.id   c5fafee7fa53db9a8799539be07228f8
#
_cell.length_a   1.000
_cell.length_b   1.000
_cell.length_c   1.000
_cell.angle_alpha   90.00
_cell.angle_beta   90.00
_cell.angle_gamma   90.00
#
_symmetry.space_group_name_H-M   'P 1'
#
loop_
_entity.id
_entity.type
_entity.pdbx_description
1 polymer ?
#
loop_
_entity_poly.entity_id
_entity_poly.type
_entity_poly.pdbx_seq_one_letter_code
_entity_poly.pdbx_strand_id
1 'polypeptide(L)'
;MPNIKVKKLSKDSTMPTRGSEEAAGWDLYSAEDVLIRPGETKKVGTGLAFEIPKGTFGAIFARSGLATKQGLAPANKVGVCDSDYRGEYIVALHNHSDEPSMVHKGDRIAQLVLMPYFAYPMIEVDELEDTERGKGGFGSTGK
;
A
#
# COMPACT_ATOMS: atom_id res chain seq x y z
N MET A 1 -16.18 6.09 -17.43
CA MET A 1 -15.08 5.93 -16.46
C MET A 1 -14.89 4.46 -16.15
N PRO A 2 -13.68 3.92 -16.20
CA PRO A 2 -13.46 2.52 -15.87
C PRO A 2 -13.77 2.25 -14.41
N ASN A 3 -14.29 1.07 -14.14
CA ASN A 3 -14.55 0.62 -12.78
C ASN A 3 -13.37 -0.22 -12.27
N ILE A 4 -13.16 -0.18 -10.98
CA ILE A 4 -12.32 -1.15 -10.30
C ILE A 4 -13.21 -2.34 -9.97
N LYS A 5 -12.85 -3.52 -10.47
CA LYS A 5 -13.59 -4.74 -10.16
C LYS A 5 -12.99 -5.39 -8.94
N VAL A 6 -13.82 -5.79 -8.00
CA VAL A 6 -13.39 -6.37 -6.74
C VAL A 6 -14.07 -7.71 -6.56
N LYS A 7 -13.27 -8.75 -6.30
CA LYS A 7 -13.77 -10.09 -6.01
C LYS A 7 -13.57 -10.40 -4.55
N LYS A 8 -14.62 -10.79 -3.86
CA LYS A 8 -14.52 -11.33 -2.50
C LYS A 8 -14.05 -12.77 -2.57
N LEU A 9 -12.97 -13.07 -1.87
CA LEU A 9 -12.39 -14.41 -1.77
C LEU A 9 -12.87 -15.14 -0.51
N SER A 10 -13.45 -14.40 0.43
CA SER A 10 -13.92 -14.93 1.71
C SER A 10 -15.23 -14.23 2.10
N LYS A 11 -16.07 -14.96 2.82
CA LYS A 11 -17.29 -14.38 3.42
C LYS A 11 -16.97 -13.32 4.46
N ASP A 12 -15.75 -13.33 4.99
CA ASP A 12 -15.30 -12.39 6.03
C ASP A 12 -14.69 -11.11 5.45
N SER A 13 -14.58 -11.01 4.12
CA SER A 13 -14.06 -9.83 3.46
C SER A 13 -15.07 -8.69 3.46
N THR A 14 -14.56 -7.47 3.53
CA THR A 14 -15.36 -6.23 3.49
C THR A 14 -14.93 -5.42 2.27
N MET A 15 -15.91 -4.91 1.52
CA MET A 15 -15.61 -4.04 0.38
C MET A 15 -14.91 -2.77 0.84
N PRO A 16 -13.93 -2.27 0.08
CA PRO A 16 -13.27 -1.01 0.41
C PRO A 16 -14.25 0.15 0.44
N THR A 17 -14.00 1.10 1.32
CA THR A 17 -14.84 2.30 1.46
C THR A 17 -13.97 3.55 1.42
N ARG A 18 -14.55 4.67 1.00
CA ARG A 18 -13.89 5.97 1.09
C ARG A 18 -14.53 6.80 2.20
N GLY A 19 -13.70 7.58 2.90
CA GLY A 19 -14.18 8.45 3.97
C GLY A 19 -15.01 9.62 3.46
N SER A 20 -14.81 10.04 2.23
CA SER A 20 -15.58 11.10 1.58
C SER A 20 -15.52 10.90 0.06
N GLU A 21 -16.33 11.66 -0.67
CA GLU A 21 -16.39 11.56 -2.12
C GLU A 21 -15.06 11.95 -2.78
N GLU A 22 -14.32 12.88 -2.18
CA GLU A 22 -13.04 13.34 -2.71
C GLU A 22 -11.82 12.66 -2.06
N ALA A 23 -12.03 11.69 -1.17
CA ALA A 23 -10.92 10.94 -0.58
C ALA A 23 -10.16 10.18 -1.67
N ALA A 24 -8.84 10.30 -1.67
CA ALA A 24 -7.98 9.60 -2.62
C ALA A 24 -7.88 8.11 -2.30
N GLY A 25 -7.93 7.77 -1.01
CA GLY A 25 -7.72 6.42 -0.54
C GLY A 25 -9.01 5.66 -0.29
N TRP A 26 -8.97 4.38 -0.62
CA TRP A 26 -10.01 3.41 -0.26
C TRP A 26 -9.51 2.63 0.94
N ASP A 27 -10.26 2.65 2.03
CA ASP A 27 -9.90 1.88 3.22
C ASP A 27 -10.01 0.38 2.95
N LEU A 28 -8.96 -0.35 3.31
CA LEU A 28 -8.91 -1.81 3.26
C LEU A 28 -9.10 -2.36 4.65
N TYR A 29 -9.90 -3.42 4.75
CA TYR A 29 -10.32 -4.03 6.01
C TYR A 29 -9.69 -5.40 6.20
N SER A 30 -9.32 -5.72 7.43
CA SER A 30 -8.84 -7.06 7.76
C SER A 30 -9.99 -8.07 7.64
N ALA A 31 -9.70 -9.22 7.06
CA ALA A 31 -10.62 -10.34 7.00
C ALA A 31 -10.38 -11.35 8.14
N GLU A 32 -9.45 -11.07 9.04
CA GLU A 32 -9.02 -12.00 10.08
C GLU A 32 -8.57 -11.27 11.34
N ASP A 33 -8.49 -12.04 12.44
CA ASP A 33 -7.92 -11.57 13.69
C ASP A 33 -6.44 -11.92 13.71
N VAL A 34 -5.56 -10.94 13.98
CA VAL A 34 -4.12 -11.14 14.00
C VAL A 34 -3.50 -10.37 15.15
N LEU A 35 -2.76 -11.07 16.02
CA LEU A 35 -1.96 -10.43 17.05
C LEU A 35 -0.58 -10.11 16.50
N ILE A 36 -0.16 -8.86 16.62
CA ILE A 36 1.16 -8.40 16.16
C ILE A 36 1.91 -7.84 17.37
N ARG A 37 2.96 -8.57 17.80
CA ARG A 37 3.80 -8.16 18.93
C ARG A 37 4.81 -7.09 18.48
N PRO A 38 5.40 -6.36 19.43
CA PRO A 38 6.45 -5.38 19.09
C PRO A 38 7.55 -5.99 18.22
N GLY A 39 7.89 -5.31 17.13
CA GLY A 39 8.93 -5.75 16.21
C GLY A 39 8.51 -6.83 15.21
N GLU A 40 7.31 -7.38 15.35
CA GLU A 40 6.81 -8.40 14.41
C GLU A 40 6.21 -7.79 13.16
N THR A 41 6.33 -8.53 12.06
CA THR A 41 5.60 -8.27 10.81
C THR A 41 4.68 -9.45 10.55
N LYS A 42 3.41 -9.18 10.36
CA LYS A 42 2.41 -10.22 10.07
C LYS A 42 1.66 -9.86 8.78
N LYS A 43 1.44 -10.87 7.97
CA LYS A 43 0.61 -10.73 6.77
C LYS A 43 -0.85 -10.77 7.19
N VAL A 44 -1.59 -9.73 6.84
CA VAL A 44 -3.00 -9.59 7.18
C VAL A 44 -3.80 -9.61 5.88
N GLY A 45 -4.64 -10.61 5.71
CA GLY A 45 -5.46 -10.77 4.51
C GLY A 45 -6.65 -9.83 4.50
N THR A 46 -6.96 -9.29 3.34
CA THR A 46 -8.20 -8.51 3.13
C THR A 46 -9.33 -9.40 2.61
N GLY A 47 -9.02 -10.58 2.12
CA GLY A 47 -9.98 -11.46 1.47
C GLY A 47 -10.48 -10.91 0.13
N LEU A 48 -9.73 -9.99 -0.49
CA LEU A 48 -10.14 -9.32 -1.72
C LEU A 48 -9.09 -9.47 -2.81
N ALA A 49 -9.54 -9.63 -4.04
CA ALA A 49 -8.72 -9.54 -5.24
C ALA A 49 -9.29 -8.44 -6.15
N PHE A 50 -8.44 -7.79 -6.91
CA PHE A 50 -8.81 -6.60 -7.68
C PHE A 50 -8.41 -6.74 -9.14
N GLU A 51 -9.22 -6.16 -10.01
CA GLU A 51 -8.86 -5.90 -11.39
C GLU A 51 -8.93 -4.40 -11.59
N ILE A 52 -7.76 -3.78 -11.72
CA ILE A 52 -7.61 -2.32 -11.87
C ILE A 52 -7.24 -1.99 -13.32
N PRO A 53 -7.48 -0.75 -13.79
CA PRO A 53 -7.18 -0.38 -15.17
C PRO A 53 -5.69 -0.50 -15.51
N LYS A 54 -5.39 -0.93 -16.73
CA LYS A 54 -4.02 -0.92 -17.26
C LYS A 54 -3.48 0.51 -17.24
N GLY A 55 -2.18 0.64 -16.98
CA GLY A 55 -1.53 1.94 -16.86
C GLY A 55 -1.64 2.54 -15.47
N THR A 56 -2.27 1.81 -14.54
CA THR A 56 -2.30 2.18 -13.12
C THR A 56 -1.76 1.03 -12.28
N PHE A 57 -1.35 1.36 -11.06
CA PHE A 57 -1.06 0.35 -10.04
C PHE A 57 -1.79 0.72 -8.76
N GLY A 58 -2.07 -0.27 -7.94
CA GLY A 58 -2.64 -0.05 -6.63
C GLY A 58 -1.53 0.21 -5.63
N ALA A 59 -1.49 1.40 -5.05
CA ALA A 59 -0.52 1.75 -4.01
C ALA A 59 -1.18 1.56 -2.65
N ILE A 60 -0.64 0.66 -1.85
CA ILE A 60 -1.14 0.40 -0.50
C ILE A 60 -0.32 1.18 0.50
N PHE A 61 -0.95 2.15 1.12
CA PHE A 61 -0.33 3.04 2.11
C PHE A 61 -0.82 2.75 3.51
N ALA A 62 -0.06 3.23 4.49
CA ALA A 62 -0.49 3.24 5.87
C ALA A 62 -1.71 4.14 6.06
N ARG A 63 -2.48 3.86 7.12
CA ARG A 63 -3.49 4.79 7.63
C ARG A 63 -2.86 5.59 8.76
N SER A 64 -3.07 6.90 8.74
CA SER A 64 -2.42 7.82 9.68
C SER A 64 -2.68 7.46 11.15
N GLY A 65 -3.94 7.22 11.51
CA GLY A 65 -4.30 6.89 12.90
C GLY A 65 -3.69 5.57 13.36
N LEU A 66 -3.73 4.56 12.53
CA LEU A 66 -3.18 3.24 12.86
C LEU A 66 -1.66 3.32 13.01
N ALA A 67 -0.99 4.04 12.12
CA ALA A 67 0.47 4.17 12.14
C ALA A 67 0.97 5.01 13.33
N THR A 68 0.29 6.12 13.62
CA THR A 68 0.77 7.06 14.64
C THR A 68 0.31 6.73 16.06
N LYS A 69 -0.87 6.13 16.22
CA LYS A 69 -1.43 5.82 17.54
C LYS A 69 -1.17 4.38 17.98
N GLN A 70 -1.23 3.43 17.06
CA GLN A 70 -1.07 2.01 17.38
C GLN A 70 0.25 1.42 16.91
N GLY A 71 1.03 2.19 16.15
CA GLY A 71 2.34 1.74 15.69
C GLY A 71 2.31 0.66 14.63
N LEU A 72 1.22 0.54 13.88
CA LEU A 72 1.07 -0.44 12.82
C LEU A 72 1.11 0.23 11.44
N ALA A 73 2.00 -0.22 10.60
CA ALA A 73 2.12 0.29 9.23
C ALA A 73 2.64 -0.81 8.30
N PRO A 74 2.38 -0.71 6.99
CA PRO A 74 2.94 -1.67 6.04
C PRO A 74 4.47 -1.71 6.13
N ALA A 75 5.02 -2.91 6.28
CA ALA A 75 6.46 -3.12 6.40
C ALA A 75 7.23 -2.68 5.16
N ASN A 76 6.63 -2.81 3.99
CA ASN A 76 7.22 -2.40 2.72
C ASN A 76 7.04 -0.91 2.41
N LYS A 77 6.49 -0.14 3.33
CA LYS A 77 6.19 1.30 3.23
C LYS A 77 5.07 1.59 2.24
N VAL A 78 5.21 1.20 1.00
CA VAL A 78 4.16 1.26 -0.02
C VAL A 78 4.09 -0.08 -0.72
N GLY A 79 2.94 -0.72 -0.64
CA GLY A 79 2.68 -1.92 -1.41
C GLY A 79 2.38 -1.55 -2.86
N VAL A 80 3.07 -2.16 -3.80
CA VAL A 80 2.84 -1.94 -5.23
C VAL A 80 2.09 -3.13 -5.79
N CYS A 81 0.82 -2.92 -6.16
CA CYS A 81 -0.01 -3.96 -6.73
C CYS A 81 -0.21 -3.70 -8.22
N ASP A 82 0.37 -4.57 -9.02
CA ASP A 82 0.32 -4.45 -10.48
C ASP A 82 -1.10 -4.66 -11.03
N SER A 83 -1.38 -4.06 -12.18
CA SER A 83 -2.71 -4.16 -12.79
C SER A 83 -3.07 -5.58 -13.22
N ASP A 84 -2.09 -6.44 -13.46
CA ASP A 84 -2.30 -7.83 -13.84
C ASP A 84 -2.26 -8.81 -12.66
N TYR A 85 -2.08 -8.32 -11.44
CA TYR A 85 -2.11 -9.17 -10.25
C TYR A 85 -3.56 -9.54 -9.90
N ARG A 86 -3.83 -10.84 -9.80
CA ARG A 86 -5.17 -11.38 -9.51
C ARG A 86 -5.25 -12.09 -8.16
N GLY A 87 -4.17 -12.08 -7.40
CA GLY A 87 -4.16 -12.69 -6.07
C GLY A 87 -4.80 -11.80 -5.01
N GLU A 88 -4.88 -12.35 -3.82
CA GLU A 88 -5.40 -11.61 -2.67
C GLU A 88 -4.52 -10.41 -2.34
N TYR A 89 -5.13 -9.28 -2.03
CA TYR A 89 -4.42 -8.13 -1.47
C TYR A 89 -4.18 -8.42 0.01
N ILE A 90 -2.92 -8.59 0.34
CA ILE A 90 -2.44 -8.88 1.69
C ILE A 90 -1.59 -7.72 2.14
N VAL A 91 -1.82 -7.25 3.37
CA VAL A 91 -1.04 -6.16 3.94
C VAL A 91 -0.10 -6.73 5.00
N ALA A 92 1.20 -6.59 4.77
CA ALA A 92 2.21 -6.99 5.75
C ALA A 92 2.36 -5.86 6.76
N LEU A 93 1.69 -5.97 7.90
CA LEU A 93 1.75 -4.95 8.95
C LEU A 93 2.91 -5.21 9.90
N HIS A 94 3.70 -4.16 10.13
CA HIS A 94 4.78 -4.17 11.11
C HIS A 94 4.38 -3.37 12.33
N ASN A 95 4.65 -3.92 13.51
CA ASN A 95 4.41 -3.22 14.77
C ASN A 95 5.72 -2.54 15.22
N HIS A 96 5.77 -1.21 15.08
CA HIS A 96 6.92 -0.42 15.49
C HIS A 96 6.75 0.24 16.86
N SER A 97 5.71 -0.19 17.62
CA SER A 97 5.49 0.27 18.98
C SER A 97 6.11 -0.70 20.00
N ASP A 98 6.00 -0.34 21.29
CA ASP A 98 6.47 -1.18 22.39
C ASP A 98 5.39 -2.09 22.95
N GLU A 99 4.17 -2.02 22.41
CA GLU A 99 3.03 -2.78 22.90
C GLU A 99 2.50 -3.74 21.83
N PRO A 100 2.00 -4.92 22.23
CA PRO A 100 1.32 -5.78 21.29
C PRO A 100 0.04 -5.11 20.80
N SER A 101 -0.32 -5.39 19.56
CA SER A 101 -1.52 -4.83 18.95
C SER A 101 -2.34 -5.94 18.31
N MET A 102 -3.62 -5.98 18.62
CA MET A 102 -4.55 -6.93 18.02
C MET A 102 -5.27 -6.25 16.87
N VAL A 103 -5.15 -6.84 15.68
CA VAL A 103 -5.97 -6.49 14.53
C VAL A 103 -7.19 -7.41 14.55
N HIS A 104 -8.37 -6.85 14.59
CA HIS A 104 -9.61 -7.60 14.55
C HIS A 104 -10.18 -7.62 13.13
N LYS A 105 -10.86 -8.69 12.80
CA LYS A 105 -11.63 -8.77 11.56
C LYS A 105 -12.55 -7.56 11.46
N GLY A 106 -12.53 -6.86 10.33
CA GLY A 106 -13.30 -5.65 10.11
C GLY A 106 -12.57 -4.36 10.46
N ASP A 107 -11.37 -4.44 11.03
CA ASP A 107 -10.56 -3.25 11.26
C ASP A 107 -9.99 -2.72 9.95
N ARG A 108 -9.93 -1.40 9.84
CA ARG A 108 -9.27 -0.73 8.71
C ARG A 108 -7.77 -0.76 8.94
N ILE A 109 -7.04 -1.41 8.03
CA ILE A 109 -5.61 -1.70 8.22
C ILE A 109 -4.68 -0.95 7.27
N ALA A 110 -5.20 -0.43 6.18
CA ALA A 110 -4.41 0.27 5.17
C ALA A 110 -5.36 1.06 4.26
N GLN A 111 -4.79 1.80 3.33
CA GLN A 111 -5.59 2.46 2.30
C GLN A 111 -4.98 2.23 0.93
N LEU A 112 -5.84 2.05 -0.06
CA LEU A 112 -5.49 1.80 -1.45
C LEU A 112 -5.73 3.06 -2.26
N VAL A 113 -4.70 3.51 -2.97
CA VAL A 113 -4.81 4.63 -3.92
C VAL A 113 -4.39 4.12 -5.29
N LEU A 114 -5.20 4.33 -6.31
CA LEU A 114 -4.79 4.06 -7.68
C LEU A 114 -3.89 5.20 -8.17
N MET A 115 -2.76 4.82 -8.74
CA MET A 115 -1.79 5.78 -9.26
C MET A 115 -1.38 5.42 -10.69
N PRO A 116 -1.28 6.40 -11.60
CA PRO A 116 -0.74 6.15 -12.92
C PRO A 116 0.78 5.98 -12.86
N TYR A 117 1.33 5.31 -13.87
CA TYR A 117 2.78 5.15 -13.98
C TYR A 117 3.19 5.18 -15.45
N PHE A 118 4.49 5.40 -15.66
CA PHE A 118 5.08 5.43 -16.99
C PHE A 118 5.99 4.22 -17.14
N ALA A 119 5.66 3.36 -18.10
CA ALA A 119 6.41 2.14 -18.37
C ALA A 119 7.34 2.33 -19.57
N TYR A 120 8.21 3.35 -19.50
CA TYR A 120 9.19 3.58 -20.54
C TYR A 120 10.23 2.46 -20.56
N PRO A 121 10.61 1.97 -21.74
CA PRO A 121 11.70 1.01 -21.83
C PRO A 121 12.99 1.59 -21.27
N MET A 122 13.76 0.74 -20.58
CA MET A 122 15.09 1.13 -20.10
C MET A 122 16.13 0.58 -21.06
N ILE A 123 17.06 1.45 -21.47
CA ILE A 123 18.17 1.04 -22.32
C ILE A 123 19.49 1.38 -21.62
N GLU A 124 20.45 0.49 -21.75
CA GLU A 124 21.79 0.75 -21.25
C GLU A 124 22.52 1.71 -22.18
N VAL A 125 23.14 2.74 -21.63
CA VAL A 125 23.96 3.70 -22.37
C VAL A 125 25.28 3.88 -21.67
N ASP A 126 26.32 4.29 -22.41
CA ASP A 126 27.64 4.54 -21.84
C ASP A 126 27.68 5.88 -21.10
N GLU A 127 26.90 6.85 -21.55
CA GLU A 127 26.89 8.19 -20.97
C GLU A 127 25.48 8.73 -20.88
N LEU A 128 25.24 9.57 -19.88
CA LEU A 128 24.01 10.34 -19.71
C LEU A 128 24.28 11.79 -20.10
N GLU A 129 23.23 12.50 -20.48
CA GLU A 129 23.34 13.94 -20.76
C GLU A 129 23.71 14.69 -19.49
N ASP A 130 24.54 15.72 -19.62
CA ASP A 130 24.94 16.58 -18.50
C ASP A 130 23.81 17.48 -18.06
N THR A 131 23.80 17.79 -16.77
CA THR A 131 22.88 18.76 -16.18
C THR A 131 23.67 19.68 -15.25
N GLU A 132 23.12 20.86 -14.94
CA GLU A 132 23.72 21.79 -14.00
C GLU A 132 23.94 21.15 -12.63
N ARG A 133 22.95 20.34 -12.16
CA ARG A 133 23.07 19.62 -10.86
C ARG A 133 24.14 18.55 -10.89
N GLY A 134 24.28 17.84 -12.00
CA GLY A 134 25.22 16.73 -12.15
C GLY A 134 24.99 15.64 -11.11
N LYS A 135 26.03 15.30 -10.35
CA LYS A 135 25.99 14.24 -9.35
C LYS A 135 25.54 14.70 -7.96
N GLY A 136 25.12 15.95 -7.81
CA GLY A 136 24.74 16.51 -6.52
C GLY A 136 23.56 15.80 -5.87
N GLY A 137 23.75 15.36 -4.63
CA GLY A 137 22.73 14.70 -3.84
C GLY A 137 23.12 14.66 -2.37
N PHE A 138 22.26 14.08 -1.54
CA PHE A 138 22.52 13.90 -0.10
C PHE A 138 22.96 15.18 0.61
N GLY A 139 22.30 16.30 0.32
CA GLY A 139 22.63 17.58 0.94
C GLY A 139 23.82 18.30 0.34
N SER A 140 24.23 17.94 -0.88
CA SER A 140 25.35 18.58 -1.59
C SER A 140 25.11 20.09 -1.86
N THR A 141 23.85 20.54 -1.80
CA THR A 141 23.47 21.94 -1.99
C THR A 141 23.46 22.73 -0.69
N GLY A 142 24.03 22.21 0.37
CA GLY A 142 24.04 22.84 1.66
C GLY A 142 23.22 22.06 2.66
N LYS A 143 22.89 22.54 3.77
CA LYS A 143 22.19 21.88 4.88
C LYS A 143 21.17 20.84 4.55
#